data_8271df72a9120ed92adac74cc6c2331c
#
_entry.id   8271df72a9120ed92adac74cc6c2331c
#
_cell.length_a   1.000
_cell.length_b   1.000
_cell.length_c   1.000
_cell.angle_alpha   90.00
_cell.angle_beta   90.00
_cell.angle_gamma   90.00
#
_symmetry.space_group_name_H-M   'P 1'
#
loop_
_entity.id
_entity.type
_entity.pdbx_description
1 polymer ?
#
loop_
_entity_poly.entity_id
_entity_poly.type
_entity_poly.pdbx_seq_one_letter_code
_entity_poly.pdbx_strand_id
1 'polypeptide(L)'
;RYSGRKKLLLDRPLRFPVKVVEGSIRGSALQALFPKDRATEEGWLHRVSYNWETTTLLAGVFAKEGITASHLTKRNQLRRNGTLLKLNDPSLIPWDWMSRELRISQPILKKPLALKYDASGKAFAEYRLKKDETIYSSVVIRFTGRILHDEVDQMAKELMKLNRISNARKISKNQRIRIPLKWLAEEYYAGSELETASSLNAKKVVAKPKKPNPFHKIHVILDAGHGGRDTGAMAGSKKKGAWIYEDEVVYDISQRMEGLLKKKGMVVHKTVIDPNQRKPVKKLRMRFDQDEYLNVTPRYTLRNAHTGVNMRVFLINHLYHKLLKQKVPKENIIFMSVHGDALHSSLRGAMVYYPDSRFRKTRFRIKGRVYQKRREYDSRLQFAKKENRRSAELSRSLGESVISSFRKYGLPTHHGRTVRGYFYRRGKKSLPAVLRYSKVPTSILVEVANLKNLKDRRSLLKSRTRQKMAEALVHSIGQHYQQNEALIARR
;
A
#
# COMPACT_ATOMS: atom_id res chain seq x y z
N ARG A 1 -13.42 -35.22 -1.54
CA ARG A 1 -13.14 -35.24 -0.06
C ARG A 1 -11.73 -35.78 0.13
N TYR A 2 -10.83 -34.93 0.58
CA TYR A 2 -9.48 -35.36 0.98
C TYR A 2 -9.47 -35.49 2.50
N SER A 3 -9.39 -36.72 2.98
CA SER A 3 -9.15 -37.01 4.40
C SER A 3 -7.65 -36.93 4.67
N GLY A 4 -7.22 -35.91 5.37
CA GLY A 4 -6.03 -35.80 6.19
C GLY A 4 -4.65 -36.34 5.76
N ARG A 5 -4.44 -36.92 4.58
CA ARG A 5 -3.15 -37.46 4.16
C ARG A 5 -2.38 -36.50 3.23
N LYS A 6 -1.13 -36.29 3.54
CA LYS A 6 -0.20 -35.26 3.06
C LYS A 6 0.27 -35.37 1.59
N LYS A 7 -0.24 -36.25 0.76
CA LYS A 7 0.16 -36.39 -0.64
C LYS A 7 -1.03 -36.17 -1.56
N LEU A 8 -0.94 -35.18 -2.43
CA LEU A 8 -1.83 -34.99 -3.56
C LEU A 8 -1.59 -36.13 -4.54
N LEU A 9 -2.63 -36.88 -4.87
CA LEU A 9 -2.58 -37.86 -5.95
C LEU A 9 -2.59 -37.08 -7.27
N LEU A 10 -1.57 -37.29 -8.08
CA LEU A 10 -1.26 -36.53 -9.30
C LEU A 10 -2.32 -36.64 -10.42
N ASP A 11 -3.24 -37.56 -10.31
CA ASP A 11 -4.16 -37.96 -11.38
C ASP A 11 -5.60 -37.42 -11.20
N ARG A 12 -5.86 -36.57 -10.20
CA ARG A 12 -7.20 -36.03 -9.95
C ARG A 12 -7.24 -34.51 -10.09
N PRO A 13 -8.18 -33.96 -10.87
CA PRO A 13 -8.34 -32.51 -10.98
C PRO A 13 -8.70 -31.94 -9.60
N LEU A 14 -7.90 -30.99 -9.13
CA LEU A 14 -8.18 -30.23 -7.92
C LEU A 14 -9.30 -29.22 -8.20
N ARG A 15 -10.49 -29.49 -7.67
CA ARG A 15 -11.58 -28.51 -7.67
C ARG A 15 -11.46 -27.63 -6.44
N PHE A 16 -11.04 -26.40 -6.66
CA PHE A 16 -11.10 -25.36 -5.65
C PHE A 16 -12.44 -24.62 -5.75
N PRO A 17 -13.14 -24.39 -4.63
CA PRO A 17 -14.29 -23.51 -4.64
C PRO A 17 -13.78 -22.07 -4.82
N VAL A 18 -13.83 -21.60 -6.02
CA VAL A 18 -13.17 -20.38 -6.48
C VAL A 18 -13.79 -19.10 -5.93
N LYS A 19 -15.04 -19.13 -5.46
CA LYS A 19 -15.69 -17.99 -4.80
C LYS A 19 -14.96 -17.47 -3.53
N VAL A 20 -13.93 -18.17 -3.08
CA VAL A 20 -13.24 -17.91 -1.79
C VAL A 20 -11.82 -17.35 -1.98
N VAL A 21 -11.28 -17.33 -3.20
CA VAL A 21 -9.87 -16.93 -3.43
C VAL A 21 -9.82 -15.57 -4.12
N GLU A 22 -9.45 -14.52 -3.38
CA GLU A 22 -9.24 -13.18 -3.94
C GLU A 22 -7.97 -13.10 -4.81
N GLY A 23 -7.92 -12.11 -5.73
CA GLY A 23 -6.92 -12.03 -6.79
C GLY A 23 -5.44 -12.11 -6.37
N SER A 24 -5.08 -11.58 -5.20
CA SER A 24 -3.73 -11.68 -4.64
C SER A 24 -3.39 -13.09 -4.15
N ILE A 25 -4.39 -13.79 -3.60
CA ILE A 25 -4.26 -15.18 -3.13
C ILE A 25 -4.25 -16.14 -4.33
N ARG A 26 -4.96 -15.81 -5.42
CA ARG A 26 -4.96 -16.61 -6.65
C ARG A 26 -3.58 -16.69 -7.28
N GLY A 27 -2.86 -15.56 -7.37
CA GLY A 27 -1.49 -15.53 -7.88
C GLY A 27 -0.54 -16.38 -7.03
N SER A 28 -0.63 -16.26 -5.70
CA SER A 28 0.18 -17.08 -4.78
C SER A 28 -0.21 -18.55 -4.81
N ALA A 29 -1.50 -18.87 -4.98
CA ALA A 29 -1.97 -20.25 -5.09
C ALA A 29 -1.54 -20.89 -6.43
N LEU A 30 -1.63 -20.16 -7.54
CA LEU A 30 -1.12 -20.59 -8.84
C LEU A 30 0.40 -20.81 -8.79
N GLN A 31 1.14 -19.88 -8.19
CA GLN A 31 2.58 -20.01 -8.05
C GLN A 31 2.98 -21.19 -7.14
N ALA A 32 2.18 -21.49 -6.10
CA ALA A 32 2.41 -22.65 -5.23
C ALA A 32 2.08 -23.98 -5.90
N LEU A 33 1.08 -23.99 -6.80
CA LEU A 33 0.70 -25.16 -7.59
C LEU A 33 1.67 -25.40 -8.76
N PHE A 34 2.16 -24.32 -9.35
CA PHE A 34 3.06 -24.33 -10.50
C PHE A 34 4.31 -23.48 -10.18
N PRO A 35 5.25 -24.01 -9.37
CA PRO A 35 6.37 -23.23 -8.84
C PRO A 35 7.35 -22.74 -9.92
N LYS A 36 7.35 -23.37 -11.10
CA LYS A 36 8.16 -22.95 -12.25
C LYS A 36 7.48 -21.91 -13.15
N ASP A 37 6.19 -21.65 -12.92
CA ASP A 37 5.40 -20.69 -13.68
C ASP A 37 5.67 -19.26 -13.25
N ARG A 38 5.31 -18.31 -14.09
CA ARG A 38 5.39 -16.88 -13.75
C ARG A 38 4.33 -16.07 -14.47
N ALA A 39 3.89 -15.02 -13.81
CA ALA A 39 3.09 -13.98 -14.44
C ALA A 39 3.96 -13.10 -15.34
N THR A 40 3.48 -12.77 -16.55
CA THR A 40 4.12 -11.86 -17.52
C THR A 40 3.17 -10.72 -17.88
N GLU A 41 3.62 -9.74 -18.65
CA GLU A 41 2.75 -8.67 -19.15
C GLU A 41 1.63 -9.21 -20.07
N GLU A 42 1.93 -10.25 -20.85
CA GLU A 42 1.04 -10.80 -21.85
C GLU A 42 0.10 -11.88 -21.29
N GLY A 43 0.49 -12.56 -20.21
CA GLY A 43 -0.28 -13.68 -19.66
C GLY A 43 0.45 -14.46 -18.57
N TRP A 44 -0.11 -15.61 -18.23
CA TRP A 44 0.53 -16.59 -17.36
C TRP A 44 1.45 -17.48 -18.21
N LEU A 45 2.73 -17.44 -17.93
CA LEU A 45 3.74 -18.29 -18.58
C LEU A 45 3.88 -19.57 -17.77
N HIS A 46 3.22 -20.62 -18.24
CA HIS A 46 3.34 -21.96 -17.69
C HIS A 46 4.62 -22.63 -18.19
N ARG A 47 5.38 -23.24 -17.29
CA ARG A 47 6.50 -24.13 -17.64
C ARG A 47 6.11 -25.57 -17.41
N VAL A 48 6.08 -26.32 -18.50
CA VAL A 48 5.74 -27.74 -18.50
C VAL A 48 6.52 -28.49 -17.42
N SER A 49 5.80 -29.03 -16.47
CA SER A 49 6.36 -29.68 -15.29
C SER A 49 6.30 -31.20 -15.34
N TYR A 50 5.47 -31.73 -16.24
CA TYR A 50 5.26 -33.18 -16.40
C TYR A 50 5.20 -33.58 -17.88
N ASN A 51 5.72 -34.76 -18.21
CA ASN A 51 5.81 -35.29 -19.60
C ASN A 51 4.46 -35.67 -20.21
N TRP A 52 3.38 -35.66 -19.43
CA TRP A 52 2.02 -35.96 -19.90
C TRP A 52 1.16 -34.68 -20.13
N GLU A 53 1.73 -33.49 -19.93
CA GLU A 53 1.02 -32.24 -20.19
C GLU A 53 0.79 -32.03 -21.69
N THR A 54 -0.41 -31.60 -22.02
CA THR A 54 -0.83 -31.31 -23.40
C THR A 54 -1.47 -29.94 -23.46
N THR A 55 -1.56 -29.35 -24.66
CA THR A 55 -2.31 -28.10 -24.87
C THR A 55 -3.80 -28.25 -24.54
N THR A 56 -4.37 -29.46 -24.68
CA THR A 56 -5.74 -29.76 -24.25
C THR A 56 -5.88 -29.65 -22.72
N LEU A 57 -4.91 -30.23 -21.99
CA LEU A 57 -4.89 -30.13 -20.53
C LEU A 57 -4.73 -28.68 -20.07
N LEU A 58 -3.78 -27.94 -20.67
CA LEU A 58 -3.56 -26.54 -20.33
C LEU A 58 -4.81 -25.67 -20.61
N ALA A 59 -5.50 -25.91 -21.73
CA ALA A 59 -6.77 -25.23 -22.01
C ALA A 59 -7.82 -25.56 -20.95
N GLY A 60 -7.97 -26.82 -20.56
CA GLY A 60 -8.92 -27.26 -19.53
C GLY A 60 -8.60 -26.72 -18.13
N VAL A 61 -7.32 -26.52 -17.80
CA VAL A 61 -6.90 -26.03 -16.48
C VAL A 61 -6.95 -24.50 -16.39
N PHE A 62 -6.44 -23.80 -17.41
CA PHE A 62 -6.18 -22.34 -17.32
C PHE A 62 -7.18 -21.51 -18.10
N ALA A 63 -7.77 -22.01 -19.20
CA ALA A 63 -8.51 -21.17 -20.11
C ALA A 63 -10.00 -21.03 -19.73
N LYS A 64 -10.58 -19.91 -20.14
CA LYS A 64 -12.02 -19.67 -20.08
C LYS A 64 -12.76 -20.50 -21.16
N GLU A 65 -14.04 -20.65 -20.97
CA GLU A 65 -14.92 -21.28 -21.97
C GLU A 65 -14.75 -20.65 -23.38
N GLY A 66 -14.72 -21.49 -24.41
CA GLY A 66 -14.48 -21.06 -25.79
C GLY A 66 -13.00 -21.01 -26.21
N ILE A 67 -12.06 -21.06 -25.28
CA ILE A 67 -10.61 -21.16 -25.58
C ILE A 67 -10.20 -22.62 -25.56
N THR A 68 -9.73 -23.11 -26.68
CA THR A 68 -9.42 -24.53 -26.92
C THR A 68 -7.90 -24.77 -27.01
N ALA A 69 -7.53 -26.04 -27.07
CA ALA A 69 -6.14 -26.45 -27.36
C ALA A 69 -5.61 -25.84 -28.66
N SER A 70 -6.46 -25.66 -29.67
CA SER A 70 -6.09 -25.05 -30.96
C SER A 70 -5.62 -23.61 -30.78
N HIS A 71 -6.31 -22.82 -29.96
CA HIS A 71 -5.92 -21.44 -29.64
C HIS A 71 -4.53 -21.39 -28.97
N LEU A 72 -4.31 -22.24 -27.96
CA LEU A 72 -3.01 -22.30 -27.26
C LEU A 72 -1.90 -22.80 -28.19
N THR A 73 -2.19 -23.79 -29.03
CA THR A 73 -1.23 -24.33 -30.00
C THR A 73 -0.78 -23.24 -30.97
N LYS A 74 -1.74 -22.49 -31.55
CA LYS A 74 -1.46 -21.37 -32.47
C LYS A 74 -0.66 -20.25 -31.77
N ARG A 75 -1.08 -19.85 -30.59
CA ARG A 75 -0.44 -18.77 -29.82
C ARG A 75 0.99 -19.08 -29.44
N ASN A 76 1.29 -20.33 -29.11
CA ASN A 76 2.60 -20.80 -28.70
C ASN A 76 3.41 -21.44 -29.85
N GLN A 77 2.94 -21.34 -31.08
CA GLN A 77 3.59 -21.86 -32.29
C GLN A 77 3.92 -23.35 -32.21
N LEU A 78 3.04 -24.14 -31.60
CA LEU A 78 3.21 -25.57 -31.45
C LEU A 78 2.73 -26.30 -32.73
N ARG A 79 3.34 -27.47 -33.01
CA ARG A 79 3.12 -28.16 -34.32
C ARG A 79 1.73 -28.78 -34.50
N ARG A 80 1.07 -29.22 -33.42
CA ARG A 80 -0.26 -29.91 -33.49
C ARG A 80 -1.09 -29.64 -32.22
N ASN A 81 -2.45 -29.69 -32.38
CA ASN A 81 -3.35 -29.64 -31.24
C ASN A 81 -3.28 -30.93 -30.42
N GLY A 82 -3.38 -30.80 -29.09
CA GLY A 82 -3.31 -31.95 -28.18
C GLY A 82 -1.92 -32.58 -28.05
N THR A 83 -0.88 -31.97 -28.61
CA THR A 83 0.49 -32.49 -28.59
C THR A 83 1.03 -32.50 -27.14
N LEU A 84 1.73 -33.58 -26.79
CA LEU A 84 2.56 -33.64 -25.58
C LEU A 84 3.59 -32.53 -25.61
N LEU A 85 3.66 -31.78 -24.54
CA LEU A 85 4.61 -30.69 -24.37
C LEU A 85 5.92 -31.23 -23.79
N LYS A 86 7.04 -30.67 -24.21
CA LYS A 86 8.34 -31.08 -23.65
C LYS A 86 8.54 -30.46 -22.28
N LEU A 87 9.14 -31.19 -21.39
CA LEU A 87 9.47 -30.75 -20.04
C LEU A 87 10.25 -29.42 -20.07
N ASN A 88 9.84 -28.47 -19.23
CA ASN A 88 10.36 -27.10 -19.14
C ASN A 88 10.06 -26.17 -20.33
N ASP A 89 9.35 -26.63 -21.37
CA ASP A 89 8.92 -25.74 -22.46
C ASP A 89 7.97 -24.65 -21.91
N PRO A 90 8.12 -23.40 -22.36
CA PRO A 90 7.21 -22.32 -21.97
C PRO A 90 5.92 -22.38 -22.78
N SER A 91 4.78 -22.25 -22.12
CA SER A 91 3.47 -22.10 -22.76
C SER A 91 2.78 -20.86 -22.20
N LEU A 92 2.58 -19.85 -23.04
CA LEU A 92 1.93 -18.61 -22.66
C LEU A 92 0.40 -18.76 -22.76
N ILE A 93 -0.30 -18.47 -21.68
CA ILE A 93 -1.74 -18.35 -21.60
C ILE A 93 -2.08 -16.86 -21.43
N PRO A 94 -2.56 -16.16 -22.48
CA PRO A 94 -2.92 -14.74 -22.40
C PRO A 94 -3.90 -14.45 -21.28
N TRP A 95 -3.81 -13.30 -20.64
CA TRP A 95 -4.69 -12.92 -19.52
C TRP A 95 -6.16 -12.90 -19.88
N ASP A 96 -6.48 -12.48 -21.09
CA ASP A 96 -7.86 -12.44 -21.62
C ASP A 96 -8.41 -13.83 -21.96
N TRP A 97 -7.54 -14.83 -22.07
CA TRP A 97 -7.92 -16.24 -22.28
C TRP A 97 -8.06 -17.03 -20.99
N MET A 98 -7.45 -16.58 -19.89
CA MET A 98 -7.59 -17.27 -18.61
C MET A 98 -9.03 -17.28 -18.11
N SER A 99 -9.42 -18.37 -17.47
CA SER A 99 -10.69 -18.48 -16.78
C SER A 99 -10.81 -17.34 -15.74
N ARG A 100 -12.03 -16.82 -15.55
CA ARG A 100 -12.31 -15.73 -14.60
C ARG A 100 -11.79 -16.06 -13.20
N GLU A 101 -11.79 -17.31 -12.89
CA GLU A 101 -11.39 -17.86 -11.60
C GLU A 101 -9.87 -17.81 -11.39
N LEU A 102 -9.10 -18.08 -12.40
CA LEU A 102 -7.64 -18.08 -12.34
C LEU A 102 -7.04 -16.75 -12.74
N ARG A 103 -7.85 -15.88 -13.36
CA ARG A 103 -7.41 -14.55 -13.78
C ARG A 103 -7.01 -13.74 -12.54
N ILE A 104 -5.74 -13.73 -12.26
CA ILE A 104 -5.15 -12.83 -11.29
C ILE A 104 -5.25 -11.42 -11.85
N SER A 105 -5.51 -10.45 -10.99
CA SER A 105 -5.29 -9.04 -11.36
C SER A 105 -3.86 -8.97 -11.88
N GLN A 106 -3.69 -8.53 -13.13
CA GLN A 106 -2.35 -8.40 -13.71
C GLN A 106 -1.43 -7.82 -12.64
N PRO A 107 -0.43 -8.56 -12.16
CA PRO A 107 0.59 -7.91 -11.37
C PRO A 107 1.09 -6.81 -12.27
N ILE A 108 1.11 -5.57 -11.78
CA ILE A 108 1.84 -4.50 -12.46
C ILE A 108 3.30 -4.90 -12.29
N LEU A 109 3.72 -5.90 -13.05
CA LEU A 109 5.12 -6.28 -13.19
C LEU A 109 5.75 -5.09 -13.87
N LYS A 110 6.37 -4.26 -13.04
CA LYS A 110 7.19 -3.18 -13.57
C LYS A 110 8.30 -3.85 -14.33
N LYS A 111 8.26 -3.73 -15.66
CA LYS A 111 9.29 -4.27 -16.53
C LYS A 111 10.61 -3.65 -16.08
N PRO A 112 11.61 -4.43 -15.65
CA PRO A 112 12.90 -3.87 -15.32
C PRO A 112 13.42 -3.14 -16.54
N LEU A 113 13.91 -1.92 -16.35
CA LEU A 113 14.55 -1.19 -17.43
C LEU A 113 15.86 -1.90 -17.78
N ALA A 114 16.12 -2.09 -19.07
CA ALA A 114 17.39 -2.63 -19.53
C ALA A 114 18.53 -1.71 -19.10
N LEU A 115 19.50 -2.24 -18.37
CA LEU A 115 20.70 -1.53 -17.99
C LEU A 115 21.68 -1.50 -19.18
N LYS A 116 22.27 -0.35 -19.38
CA LYS A 116 23.36 -0.09 -20.33
C LYS A 116 24.54 0.51 -19.57
N TYR A 117 25.71 0.49 -20.19
CA TYR A 117 26.92 1.09 -19.64
C TYR A 117 27.39 2.20 -20.58
N ASP A 118 27.85 3.30 -20.00
CA ASP A 118 28.52 4.35 -20.76
C ASP A 118 29.99 4.00 -21.00
N ALA A 119 30.69 4.86 -21.76
CA ALA A 119 32.10 4.65 -22.07
C ALA A 119 33.02 4.60 -20.81
N SER A 120 32.57 5.13 -19.68
CA SER A 120 33.30 5.05 -18.40
C SER A 120 32.86 3.85 -17.52
N GLY A 121 32.05 2.92 -18.06
CA GLY A 121 31.56 1.74 -17.35
C GLY A 121 30.43 2.02 -16.36
N LYS A 122 29.87 3.24 -16.32
CA LYS A 122 28.77 3.57 -15.40
C LYS A 122 27.45 3.05 -15.93
N ALA A 123 26.72 2.31 -15.07
CA ALA A 123 25.42 1.76 -15.40
C ALA A 123 24.32 2.83 -15.43
N PHE A 124 23.48 2.78 -16.45
CA PHE A 124 22.27 3.59 -16.58
C PHE A 124 21.13 2.78 -17.21
N ALA A 125 19.89 3.19 -16.93
CA ALA A 125 18.72 2.70 -17.63
C ALA A 125 18.29 3.71 -18.71
N GLU A 126 17.72 3.25 -19.81
CA GLU A 126 17.19 4.09 -20.86
C GLU A 126 15.67 3.94 -20.96
N TYR A 127 14.95 5.06 -20.98
CA TYR A 127 13.53 5.11 -21.20
C TYR A 127 13.19 6.00 -22.38
N ARG A 128 12.29 5.55 -23.25
CA ARG A 128 11.74 6.33 -24.36
C ARG A 128 10.40 6.93 -23.97
N LEU A 129 10.32 8.26 -23.98
CA LEU A 129 9.08 8.97 -23.66
C LEU A 129 8.00 8.68 -24.69
N LYS A 130 6.81 8.39 -24.23
CA LYS A 130 5.60 8.24 -25.05
C LYS A 130 4.93 9.61 -25.27
N LYS A 131 3.93 9.65 -26.15
CA LYS A 131 3.09 10.85 -26.31
C LYS A 131 2.47 11.23 -24.96
N ASP A 132 2.43 12.51 -24.66
CA ASP A 132 1.85 13.10 -23.44
C ASP A 132 2.55 12.71 -22.12
N GLU A 133 3.70 12.05 -22.17
CA GLU A 133 4.53 11.81 -20.99
C GLU A 133 5.47 12.99 -20.71
N THR A 134 5.77 13.19 -19.43
CA THR A 134 6.66 14.26 -18.97
C THR A 134 7.84 13.70 -18.19
N ILE A 135 8.94 14.44 -18.13
CA ILE A 135 10.11 14.05 -17.33
C ILE A 135 9.75 13.95 -15.83
N TYR A 136 8.83 14.79 -15.35
CA TYR A 136 8.41 14.83 -13.95
C TYR A 136 7.66 13.57 -13.55
N SER A 137 6.51 13.31 -14.17
CA SER A 137 5.61 12.22 -13.79
C SER A 137 6.02 10.86 -14.35
N SER A 138 6.43 10.84 -15.61
CA SER A 138 6.67 9.59 -16.34
C SER A 138 8.09 9.06 -16.15
N VAL A 139 9.04 9.91 -15.79
CA VAL A 139 10.43 9.49 -15.52
C VAL A 139 10.76 9.59 -14.04
N VAL A 140 10.76 10.79 -13.45
CA VAL A 140 11.22 10.99 -12.07
C VAL A 140 10.32 10.24 -11.09
N ILE A 141 9.03 10.55 -11.05
CA ILE A 141 8.11 9.94 -10.07
C ILE A 141 8.05 8.43 -10.26
N ARG A 142 7.97 7.98 -11.52
CA ARG A 142 7.83 6.57 -11.85
C ARG A 142 9.08 5.77 -11.53
N PHE A 143 10.24 6.20 -12.03
CA PHE A 143 11.46 5.38 -12.00
C PHE A 143 12.40 5.67 -10.85
N THR A 144 12.34 6.85 -10.23
CA THR A 144 13.22 7.19 -9.11
C THR A 144 12.53 7.09 -7.75
N GLY A 145 11.21 6.92 -7.72
CA GLY A 145 10.43 6.82 -6.49
C GLY A 145 10.31 8.12 -5.70
N ARG A 146 10.80 9.25 -6.23
CA ARG A 146 10.62 10.57 -5.62
C ARG A 146 9.22 11.09 -5.88
N ILE A 147 8.60 11.68 -4.85
CA ILE A 147 7.19 12.13 -4.89
C ILE A 147 6.98 13.51 -4.28
N LEU A 148 7.84 13.95 -3.37
CA LEU A 148 7.79 15.29 -2.83
C LEU A 148 8.13 16.31 -3.92
N HIS A 149 7.46 17.47 -3.89
CA HIS A 149 7.59 18.49 -4.94
C HIS A 149 9.05 18.87 -5.21
N ASP A 150 9.75 19.28 -4.16
CA ASP A 150 11.14 19.73 -4.26
C ASP A 150 12.09 18.62 -4.76
N GLU A 151 11.90 17.38 -4.29
CA GLU A 151 12.70 16.22 -4.72
C GLU A 151 12.43 15.87 -6.20
N VAL A 152 11.18 16.02 -6.65
CA VAL A 152 10.82 15.77 -8.06
C VAL A 152 11.41 16.85 -8.96
N ASP A 153 11.30 18.11 -8.57
CA ASP A 153 11.81 19.23 -9.36
C ASP A 153 13.34 19.23 -9.43
N GLN A 154 14.00 18.96 -8.30
CA GLN A 154 15.45 18.84 -8.28
C GLN A 154 15.92 17.70 -9.19
N MET A 155 15.34 16.51 -9.04
CA MET A 155 15.71 15.34 -9.83
C MET A 155 15.41 15.54 -11.32
N ALA A 156 14.31 16.22 -11.66
CA ALA A 156 13.99 16.54 -13.04
C ALA A 156 15.06 17.47 -13.67
N LYS A 157 15.51 18.51 -12.94
CA LYS A 157 16.59 19.40 -13.37
C LYS A 157 17.90 18.62 -13.59
N GLU A 158 18.25 17.73 -12.67
CA GLU A 158 19.47 16.91 -12.79
C GLU A 158 19.38 15.95 -13.99
N LEU A 159 18.23 15.31 -14.20
CA LEU A 159 18.01 14.44 -15.38
C LEU A 159 18.03 15.22 -16.69
N MET A 160 17.42 16.41 -16.72
CA MET A 160 17.46 17.28 -17.91
C MET A 160 18.89 17.68 -18.26
N LYS A 161 19.68 18.12 -17.28
CA LYS A 161 21.10 18.47 -17.48
C LYS A 161 21.89 17.26 -18.03
N LEU A 162 21.72 16.06 -17.42
CA LEU A 162 22.39 14.84 -17.86
C LEU A 162 22.03 14.45 -19.29
N ASN A 163 20.78 14.68 -19.70
CA ASN A 163 20.25 14.31 -21.01
C ASN A 163 20.30 15.46 -22.01
N ARG A 164 20.97 16.57 -21.70
CA ARG A 164 21.11 17.77 -22.56
C ARG A 164 19.74 18.34 -23.00
N ILE A 165 18.75 18.32 -22.08
CA ILE A 165 17.41 18.86 -22.31
C ILE A 165 17.35 20.26 -21.71
N SER A 166 17.22 21.27 -22.54
CA SER A 166 17.13 22.68 -22.12
C SER A 166 15.71 23.07 -21.65
N ASN A 167 14.68 22.44 -22.21
CA ASN A 167 13.29 22.80 -21.94
C ASN A 167 12.40 21.57 -21.78
N ALA A 168 11.85 21.38 -20.58
CA ALA A 168 10.94 20.27 -20.26
C ALA A 168 9.63 20.27 -21.09
N ARG A 169 9.23 21.43 -21.62
CA ARG A 169 8.00 21.55 -22.43
C ARG A 169 8.23 21.21 -23.90
N LYS A 170 9.48 21.16 -24.35
CA LYS A 170 9.88 20.86 -25.75
C LYS A 170 10.42 19.44 -25.92
N ILE A 171 10.15 18.55 -24.98
CA ILE A 171 10.61 17.15 -25.07
C ILE A 171 9.77 16.40 -26.10
N SER A 172 10.43 15.80 -27.08
CA SER A 172 9.77 15.09 -28.18
C SER A 172 9.30 13.70 -27.77
N LYS A 173 8.24 13.20 -28.43
CA LYS A 173 7.87 11.78 -28.41
C LYS A 173 9.07 10.92 -28.84
N ASN A 174 9.26 9.78 -28.21
CA ASN A 174 10.36 8.84 -28.41
C ASN A 174 11.75 9.36 -28.00
N GLN A 175 11.85 10.54 -27.39
CA GLN A 175 13.13 11.01 -26.83
C GLN A 175 13.62 10.00 -25.78
N ARG A 176 14.88 9.62 -25.90
CA ARG A 176 15.56 8.71 -24.98
C ARG A 176 16.02 9.48 -23.76
N ILE A 177 15.67 9.00 -22.57
CA ILE A 177 16.09 9.57 -21.30
C ILE A 177 16.98 8.55 -20.60
N ARG A 178 18.22 8.91 -20.34
CA ARG A 178 19.18 8.14 -19.55
C ARG A 178 18.95 8.42 -18.07
N ILE A 179 18.80 7.39 -17.28
CA ILE A 179 18.57 7.43 -15.83
C ILE A 179 19.71 6.66 -15.17
N PRO A 180 20.64 7.32 -14.46
CA PRO A 180 21.73 6.64 -13.76
C PRO A 180 21.19 5.60 -12.76
N LEU A 181 21.88 4.46 -12.66
CA LEU A 181 21.47 3.37 -11.77
C LEU A 181 21.26 3.83 -10.31
N LYS A 182 22.14 4.71 -9.81
CA LYS A 182 22.04 5.28 -8.46
C LYS A 182 20.76 6.09 -8.19
N TRP A 183 20.06 6.53 -9.25
CA TRP A 183 18.79 7.26 -9.14
C TRP A 183 17.57 6.38 -9.38
N LEU A 184 17.77 5.20 -9.95
CA LEU A 184 16.71 4.26 -10.26
C LEU A 184 16.17 3.65 -8.95
N ALA A 185 14.87 3.54 -8.83
CA ALA A 185 14.25 2.84 -7.70
C ALA A 185 14.47 1.33 -7.84
N GLU A 186 14.67 0.67 -6.71
CA GLU A 186 15.08 -0.75 -6.62
C GLU A 186 14.21 -1.70 -7.47
N GLU A 187 12.92 -1.41 -7.59
CA GLU A 187 11.96 -2.21 -8.33
C GLU A 187 12.13 -2.17 -9.87
N TYR A 188 13.04 -1.35 -10.41
CA TYR A 188 13.23 -1.18 -11.85
C TYR A 188 14.54 -1.72 -12.40
N TYR A 189 15.41 -2.30 -11.59
CA TYR A 189 16.59 -3.00 -12.10
C TYR A 189 16.64 -4.47 -11.65
N ALA A 190 17.11 -5.34 -12.57
CA ALA A 190 17.31 -6.74 -12.28
C ALA A 190 18.46 -6.92 -11.29
N GLY A 191 18.27 -7.70 -10.24
CA GLY A 191 19.25 -7.91 -9.17
C GLY A 191 18.92 -7.16 -7.87
N SER A 192 17.89 -6.31 -7.83
CA SER A 192 17.26 -6.04 -6.55
C SER A 192 16.60 -7.34 -6.11
N GLU A 193 17.17 -8.02 -5.14
CA GLU A 193 16.42 -8.92 -4.28
C GLU A 193 15.40 -8.08 -3.50
N LEU A 194 14.36 -7.65 -4.20
CA LEU A 194 13.07 -7.64 -3.59
C LEU A 194 12.86 -9.11 -3.26
N GLU A 195 13.18 -9.50 -2.03
CA GLU A 195 12.52 -10.63 -1.41
C GLU A 195 11.05 -10.43 -1.77
N THR A 196 10.66 -11.08 -2.85
CA THR A 196 9.26 -11.32 -3.12
C THR A 196 8.79 -11.97 -1.85
N ALA A 197 7.89 -11.32 -1.13
CA ALA A 197 7.24 -11.87 0.05
C ALA A 197 6.34 -13.05 -0.36
N SER A 198 6.86 -13.95 -1.22
CA SER A 198 6.24 -15.17 -1.68
C SER A 198 6.69 -16.39 -0.88
N SER A 199 7.50 -16.19 0.17
CA SER A 199 7.84 -17.29 1.10
C SER A 199 7.00 -17.27 2.38
N LEU A 200 5.81 -16.71 2.36
CA LEU A 200 4.83 -17.03 3.40
C LEU A 200 4.27 -18.43 3.09
N ASN A 201 4.90 -19.43 3.69
CA ASN A 201 4.35 -20.78 3.81
C ASN A 201 2.90 -20.70 4.31
N ALA A 202 1.94 -20.67 3.39
CA ALA A 202 0.53 -20.85 3.67
C ALA A 202 0.29 -22.32 4.03
N LYS A 203 0.59 -22.72 5.24
CA LYS A 203 0.07 -23.99 5.79
C LYS A 203 -1.45 -23.81 5.94
N LYS A 204 -2.19 -24.61 5.17
CA LYS A 204 -3.64 -24.74 5.23
C LYS A 204 -4.12 -24.95 6.67
N VAL A 205 -5.14 -24.18 7.06
CA VAL A 205 -6.04 -24.57 8.14
C VAL A 205 -7.46 -24.55 7.59
N VAL A 206 -8.06 -25.74 7.58
CA VAL A 206 -9.49 -25.93 7.34
C VAL A 206 -10.14 -26.03 8.72
N ALA A 207 -11.02 -25.12 9.04
CA ALA A 207 -12.13 -25.37 9.96
C ALA A 207 -13.20 -24.27 9.82
N LYS A 208 -14.44 -24.66 9.64
CA LYS A 208 -15.60 -23.78 9.81
C LYS A 208 -16.05 -23.86 11.26
N PRO A 209 -16.27 -22.74 11.93
CA PRO A 209 -17.35 -22.63 12.89
C PRO A 209 -18.29 -21.47 12.61
N LYS A 210 -19.53 -21.57 13.12
CA LYS A 210 -20.55 -20.52 13.15
C LYS A 210 -19.99 -19.29 13.88
N LYS A 211 -20.09 -18.11 13.23
CA LYS A 211 -19.31 -16.93 13.59
C LYS A 211 -20.04 -16.04 14.58
N PRO A 212 -19.48 -15.78 15.78
CA PRO A 212 -19.72 -14.51 16.45
C PRO A 212 -19.10 -13.36 15.61
N ASN A 213 -19.66 -12.15 15.70
CA ASN A 213 -19.14 -10.98 14.99
C ASN A 213 -17.64 -10.80 15.33
N PRO A 214 -16.69 -11.02 14.39
CA PRO A 214 -15.25 -11.03 14.69
C PRO A 214 -14.71 -9.65 15.03
N PHE A 215 -15.51 -8.59 14.89
CA PHE A 215 -15.06 -7.21 14.96
C PHE A 215 -15.15 -6.60 16.38
N HIS A 216 -15.96 -7.14 17.31
CA HIS A 216 -16.10 -6.56 18.66
C HIS A 216 -14.86 -6.71 19.57
N LYS A 217 -13.86 -7.46 19.12
CA LYS A 217 -12.56 -7.60 19.81
C LYS A 217 -11.45 -6.74 19.19
N ILE A 218 -11.75 -5.98 18.12
CA ILE A 218 -10.75 -5.19 17.42
C ILE A 218 -10.71 -3.78 18.01
N HIS A 219 -9.52 -3.34 18.40
CA HIS A 219 -9.23 -2.01 18.88
C HIS A 219 -8.48 -1.22 17.82
N VAL A 220 -9.02 -0.07 17.44
CA VAL A 220 -8.43 0.83 16.44
C VAL A 220 -7.93 2.10 17.13
N ILE A 221 -6.63 2.29 17.18
CA ILE A 221 -6.03 3.57 17.54
C ILE A 221 -6.08 4.43 16.29
N LEU A 222 -7.04 5.36 16.26
CA LEU A 222 -7.34 6.22 15.13
C LEU A 222 -6.71 7.59 15.34
N ASP A 223 -5.80 7.96 14.45
CA ASP A 223 -5.09 9.22 14.46
C ASP A 223 -5.52 10.08 13.26
N ALA A 224 -6.10 11.24 13.54
CA ALA A 224 -6.24 12.29 12.56
C ALA A 224 -4.91 13.06 12.52
N GLY A 225 -4.27 13.15 11.35
CA GLY A 225 -3.03 13.89 11.20
C GLY A 225 -3.20 15.37 11.55
N HIS A 226 -2.11 16.01 12.00
CA HIS A 226 -2.08 17.45 12.27
C HIS A 226 -3.01 17.93 13.40
N GLY A 227 -3.54 19.16 13.28
CA GLY A 227 -4.44 19.81 14.24
C GLY A 227 -3.81 20.95 15.03
N GLY A 228 -4.62 21.85 15.56
CA GLY A 228 -4.19 23.03 16.27
C GLY A 228 -3.42 24.00 15.37
N ARG A 229 -2.22 24.42 15.80
CA ARG A 229 -1.36 25.28 14.96
C ARG A 229 -0.68 24.54 13.80
N ASP A 230 -0.79 23.23 13.75
CA ASP A 230 -0.27 22.39 12.66
C ASP A 230 -1.41 22.03 11.70
N THR A 231 -1.70 22.88 10.75
CA THR A 231 -2.73 22.65 9.73
C THR A 231 -2.41 21.54 8.73
N GLY A 232 -1.19 21.01 8.76
CA GLY A 232 -0.70 20.14 7.71
C GLY A 232 -0.58 20.85 6.36
N ALA A 233 -0.91 20.14 5.28
CA ALA A 233 -0.94 20.72 3.96
C ALA A 233 -2.08 21.72 3.79
N MET A 234 -1.76 22.82 3.10
CA MET A 234 -2.76 23.84 2.74
C MET A 234 -2.84 23.97 1.22
N ALA A 235 -4.03 24.09 0.69
CA ALA A 235 -4.25 24.33 -0.73
C ALA A 235 -5.51 25.15 -0.99
N GLY A 236 -5.44 26.02 -2.00
CA GLY A 236 -6.57 26.89 -2.34
C GLY A 236 -6.12 28.15 -3.06
N SER A 237 -6.91 29.20 -2.94
CA SER A 237 -6.62 30.53 -3.50
C SER A 237 -6.85 31.60 -2.45
N LYS A 238 -5.82 32.37 -2.10
CA LYS A 238 -5.93 33.54 -1.23
C LYS A 238 -6.89 34.55 -1.79
N LYS A 239 -6.86 34.79 -3.11
CA LYS A 239 -7.76 35.77 -3.80
C LYS A 239 -9.24 35.41 -3.66
N LYS A 240 -9.60 34.12 -3.51
CA LYS A 240 -10.98 33.65 -3.33
C LYS A 240 -11.34 33.34 -1.88
N GLY A 241 -10.46 33.61 -0.91
CA GLY A 241 -10.69 33.38 0.51
C GLY A 241 -10.92 31.90 0.90
N ALA A 242 -10.61 30.98 0.00
CA ALA A 242 -10.96 29.56 0.13
C ALA A 242 -9.69 28.72 0.24
N TRP A 243 -9.29 28.42 1.47
CA TRP A 243 -8.27 27.43 1.77
C TRP A 243 -8.92 26.12 2.22
N ILE A 244 -8.33 25.00 1.81
CA ILE A 244 -8.58 23.70 2.40
C ILE A 244 -7.38 23.35 3.27
N TYR A 245 -7.62 23.00 4.50
CA TYR A 245 -6.64 22.59 5.48
C TYR A 245 -6.65 21.07 5.61
N GLU A 246 -5.50 20.44 5.72
CA GLU A 246 -5.40 18.99 5.82
C GLU A 246 -6.06 18.47 7.09
N ASP A 247 -5.78 19.09 8.24
CA ASP A 247 -6.32 18.72 9.55
C ASP A 247 -7.86 18.65 9.55
N GLU A 248 -8.54 19.63 9.00
CA GLU A 248 -10.01 19.66 8.85
C GLU A 248 -10.54 18.49 8.01
N VAL A 249 -9.85 18.19 6.91
CA VAL A 249 -10.24 17.08 6.02
C VAL A 249 -10.09 15.74 6.71
N VAL A 250 -8.92 15.51 7.31
CA VAL A 250 -8.61 14.20 7.90
C VAL A 250 -9.36 13.99 9.20
N TYR A 251 -9.65 15.07 9.93
CA TYR A 251 -10.49 14.96 11.12
C TYR A 251 -11.93 14.59 10.76
N ASP A 252 -12.54 15.22 9.74
CA ASP A 252 -13.89 14.84 9.27
C ASP A 252 -13.96 13.39 8.78
N ILE A 253 -12.94 12.92 8.04
CA ILE A 253 -12.87 11.52 7.61
C ILE A 253 -12.75 10.60 8.84
N SER A 254 -11.90 10.95 9.82
CA SER A 254 -11.73 10.17 11.04
C SER A 254 -13.00 10.10 11.90
N GLN A 255 -13.77 11.19 11.98
CA GLN A 255 -15.07 11.20 12.66
C GLN A 255 -16.08 10.26 11.99
N ARG A 256 -16.11 10.23 10.65
CA ARG A 256 -16.94 9.27 9.89
C ARG A 256 -16.50 7.83 10.14
N MET A 257 -15.18 7.58 10.13
CA MET A 257 -14.63 6.27 10.45
C MET A 257 -15.00 5.83 11.86
N GLU A 258 -14.89 6.70 12.86
CA GLU A 258 -15.26 6.39 14.25
C GLU A 258 -16.70 5.87 14.34
N GLY A 259 -17.65 6.58 13.71
CA GLY A 259 -19.05 6.16 13.69
C GLY A 259 -19.27 4.81 13.01
N LEU A 260 -18.58 4.56 11.88
CA LEU A 260 -18.68 3.31 11.14
C LEU A 260 -18.01 2.14 11.86
N LEU A 261 -16.86 2.36 12.50
CA LEU A 261 -16.14 1.35 13.29
C LEU A 261 -16.97 0.92 14.49
N LYS A 262 -17.52 1.88 15.26
CA LYS A 262 -18.40 1.61 16.41
C LYS A 262 -19.66 0.84 15.99
N LYS A 263 -20.29 1.18 14.86
CA LYS A 263 -21.44 0.43 14.31
C LYS A 263 -21.09 -1.02 13.97
N LYS A 264 -19.83 -1.32 13.67
CA LYS A 264 -19.34 -2.69 13.45
C LYS A 264 -18.91 -3.40 14.74
N GLY A 265 -19.00 -2.74 15.90
CA GLY A 265 -18.62 -3.28 17.20
C GLY A 265 -17.13 -3.15 17.53
N MET A 266 -16.34 -2.40 16.75
CA MET A 266 -14.93 -2.13 17.06
C MET A 266 -14.78 -1.03 18.11
N VAL A 267 -13.73 -1.12 18.92
CA VAL A 267 -13.40 -0.11 19.93
C VAL A 267 -12.43 0.91 19.32
N VAL A 268 -12.76 2.19 19.42
CA VAL A 268 -11.96 3.28 18.82
C VAL A 268 -11.29 4.11 19.90
N HIS A 269 -9.98 4.33 19.76
CA HIS A 269 -9.16 5.17 20.61
C HIS A 269 -8.60 6.33 19.77
N LYS A 270 -9.16 7.52 19.95
CA LYS A 270 -8.71 8.72 19.19
C LYS A 270 -7.49 9.34 19.83
N THR A 271 -6.53 9.76 19.00
CA THR A 271 -5.34 10.50 19.42
C THR A 271 -5.58 12.01 19.46
N VAL A 272 -6.37 12.53 18.53
CA VAL A 272 -6.72 13.94 18.40
C VAL A 272 -8.19 14.15 18.69
N ILE A 273 -8.50 15.22 19.39
CA ILE A 273 -9.87 15.68 19.69
C ILE A 273 -10.00 17.13 19.21
N ASP A 274 -11.01 17.37 18.39
CA ASP A 274 -11.51 18.70 18.07
C ASP A 274 -12.79 18.93 18.91
N PRO A 275 -12.78 19.88 19.83
CA PRO A 275 -13.93 20.17 20.69
C PRO A 275 -15.11 20.76 19.91
N ASN A 276 -14.85 21.41 18.80
CA ASN A 276 -15.83 22.09 17.94
C ASN A 276 -16.46 21.14 16.93
N GLN A 277 -15.80 20.03 16.57
CA GLN A 277 -16.31 19.08 15.59
C GLN A 277 -16.62 17.71 16.19
N ARG A 278 -17.74 17.62 16.87
CA ARG A 278 -18.20 16.34 17.51
C ARG A 278 -18.88 15.38 16.52
N LYS A 279 -19.25 15.83 15.34
CA LYS A 279 -19.93 15.06 14.29
C LYS A 279 -19.36 15.36 12.91
N PRO A 280 -19.50 14.43 11.93
CA PRO A 280 -19.14 14.71 10.55
C PRO A 280 -19.84 15.94 10.00
N VAL A 281 -19.13 16.74 9.21
CA VAL A 281 -19.64 17.98 8.63
C VAL A 281 -20.00 17.83 7.15
N LYS A 282 -21.04 18.55 6.72
CA LYS A 282 -21.38 18.65 5.28
C LYS A 282 -20.37 19.50 4.53
N LYS A 283 -20.03 20.68 5.07
CA LYS A 283 -19.04 21.61 4.52
C LYS A 283 -17.85 21.68 5.47
N LEU A 284 -16.63 21.56 4.92
CA LEU A 284 -15.40 21.75 5.68
C LEU A 284 -15.30 23.22 6.11
N ARG A 285 -14.69 23.47 7.24
CA ARG A 285 -14.24 24.78 7.63
C ARG A 285 -13.14 25.23 6.67
N MET A 286 -13.23 26.46 6.20
CA MET A 286 -12.24 27.07 5.31
C MET A 286 -11.46 28.17 6.03
N ARG A 287 -11.58 28.20 7.35
CA ARG A 287 -10.87 29.11 8.26
C ARG A 287 -9.97 28.30 9.17
N PHE A 288 -8.82 28.86 9.48
CA PHE A 288 -7.88 28.30 10.41
C PHE A 288 -8.50 28.19 11.81
N ASP A 289 -8.51 26.99 12.36
CA ASP A 289 -8.94 26.67 13.71
C ASP A 289 -7.72 26.15 14.51
N GLN A 290 -7.64 26.34 15.80
CA GLN A 290 -6.46 26.02 16.61
C GLN A 290 -6.81 25.34 17.94
N ASP A 291 -8.02 24.85 18.09
CA ASP A 291 -8.50 24.34 19.38
C ASP A 291 -8.34 22.82 19.55
N GLU A 292 -7.90 22.12 18.51
CA GLU A 292 -7.61 20.69 18.60
C GLU A 292 -6.50 20.40 19.58
N TYR A 293 -6.64 19.30 20.26
CA TYR A 293 -5.65 18.83 21.23
C TYR A 293 -5.39 17.34 21.12
N LEU A 294 -4.20 16.94 21.55
CA LEU A 294 -3.87 15.53 21.75
C LEU A 294 -4.52 15.02 23.04
N ASN A 295 -5.09 13.84 22.94
CA ASN A 295 -5.80 13.12 24.02
C ASN A 295 -4.81 12.49 25.02
N VAL A 296 -3.82 13.27 25.46
CA VAL A 296 -2.85 12.94 26.49
C VAL A 296 -3.28 13.54 27.85
N THR A 297 -2.68 13.10 28.95
CA THR A 297 -3.02 13.52 30.30
C THR A 297 -1.85 14.23 30.98
N PRO A 298 -1.97 15.50 31.35
CA PRO A 298 -2.98 16.46 30.95
C PRO A 298 -2.98 16.72 29.44
N ARG A 299 -4.12 17.13 28.85
CA ARG A 299 -4.27 17.38 27.41
C ARG A 299 -3.21 18.34 26.88
N TYR A 300 -2.80 18.15 25.62
CA TYR A 300 -1.86 19.03 24.94
C TYR A 300 -2.51 19.69 23.75
N THR A 301 -2.76 20.99 23.84
CA THR A 301 -3.15 21.80 22.68
C THR A 301 -2.00 21.82 21.69
N LEU A 302 -2.24 21.48 20.44
CA LEU A 302 -1.25 21.26 19.39
C LEU A 302 -0.59 22.60 18.94
N ARG A 303 0.19 23.20 19.83
CA ARG A 303 0.87 24.50 19.62
C ARG A 303 2.11 24.44 18.75
N ASN A 304 2.71 23.24 18.62
CA ASN A 304 3.93 23.01 17.86
C ASN A 304 3.89 21.64 17.20
N ALA A 305 4.06 21.61 15.87
CA ALA A 305 3.98 20.40 15.05
C ALA A 305 4.99 19.33 15.49
N HIS A 306 6.26 19.70 15.70
CA HIS A 306 7.29 18.75 16.10
C HIS A 306 7.00 18.12 17.47
N THR A 307 6.59 18.93 18.44
CA THR A 307 6.17 18.45 19.77
C THR A 307 4.95 17.56 19.65
N GLY A 308 3.98 17.95 18.84
CA GLY A 308 2.76 17.16 18.57
C GLY A 308 3.05 15.78 18.01
N VAL A 309 3.91 15.69 16.99
CA VAL A 309 4.32 14.41 16.39
C VAL A 309 5.01 13.49 17.42
N ASN A 310 5.95 14.03 18.21
CA ASN A 310 6.63 13.23 19.24
C ASN A 310 5.66 12.77 20.33
N MET A 311 4.71 13.61 20.72
CA MET A 311 3.72 13.28 21.73
C MET A 311 2.72 12.22 21.24
N ARG A 312 2.36 12.25 19.94
CA ARG A 312 1.59 11.15 19.31
C ARG A 312 2.31 9.80 19.45
N VAL A 313 3.64 9.77 19.26
CA VAL A 313 4.43 8.53 19.43
C VAL A 313 4.27 7.99 20.85
N PHE A 314 4.35 8.84 21.87
CA PHE A 314 4.13 8.42 23.26
C PHE A 314 2.71 7.93 23.48
N LEU A 315 1.70 8.68 23.02
CA LEU A 315 0.29 8.35 23.19
C LEU A 315 -0.07 7.00 22.54
N ILE A 316 0.35 6.78 21.29
CA ILE A 316 0.07 5.53 20.54
C ILE A 316 0.65 4.33 21.30
N ASN A 317 1.89 4.43 21.76
CA ASN A 317 2.56 3.35 22.47
C ASN A 317 1.98 3.14 23.87
N HIS A 318 1.59 4.21 24.55
CA HIS A 318 0.88 4.12 25.85
C HIS A 318 -0.47 3.40 25.69
N LEU A 319 -1.29 3.78 24.71
CA LEU A 319 -2.56 3.12 24.42
C LEU A 319 -2.35 1.63 24.10
N TYR A 320 -1.35 1.31 23.28
CA TYR A 320 -1.00 -0.08 22.97
C TYR A 320 -0.64 -0.87 24.24
N HIS A 321 0.24 -0.35 25.09
CA HIS A 321 0.62 -1.01 26.35
C HIS A 321 -0.55 -1.14 27.32
N LYS A 322 -1.43 -0.11 27.40
CA LYS A 322 -2.65 -0.15 28.21
C LYS A 322 -3.57 -1.29 27.75
N LEU A 323 -3.77 -1.45 26.44
CA LEU A 323 -4.60 -2.52 25.89
C LEU A 323 -4.00 -3.91 26.15
N LEU A 324 -2.68 -4.06 26.02
CA LEU A 324 -2.01 -5.32 26.38
C LEU A 324 -2.20 -5.68 27.86
N LYS A 325 -2.11 -4.70 28.77
CA LYS A 325 -2.42 -4.90 30.21
C LYS A 325 -3.86 -5.34 30.44
N GLN A 326 -4.79 -4.88 29.60
CA GLN A 326 -6.18 -5.32 29.57
C GLN A 326 -6.39 -6.67 28.87
N LYS A 327 -5.29 -7.40 28.58
CA LYS A 327 -5.31 -8.71 27.91
C LYS A 327 -5.90 -8.70 26.49
N VAL A 328 -5.95 -7.54 25.84
CA VAL A 328 -6.31 -7.46 24.43
C VAL A 328 -5.18 -8.09 23.60
N PRO A 329 -5.49 -9.09 22.74
CA PRO A 329 -4.47 -9.68 21.87
C PRO A 329 -3.84 -8.61 20.99
N LYS A 330 -2.51 -8.63 20.88
CA LYS A 330 -1.76 -7.62 20.12
C LYS A 330 -2.15 -7.57 18.64
N GLU A 331 -2.58 -8.70 18.09
CA GLU A 331 -3.07 -8.83 16.71
C GLU A 331 -4.43 -8.12 16.51
N ASN A 332 -5.19 -7.90 17.57
CA ASN A 332 -6.47 -7.20 17.54
C ASN A 332 -6.33 -5.68 17.74
N ILE A 333 -5.09 -5.17 17.75
CA ILE A 333 -4.83 -3.75 17.90
C ILE A 333 -4.22 -3.21 16.60
N ILE A 334 -4.91 -2.24 16.00
CA ILE A 334 -4.47 -1.53 14.79
C ILE A 334 -4.18 -0.07 15.13
N PHE A 335 -3.13 0.48 14.54
CA PHE A 335 -2.90 1.92 14.45
C PHE A 335 -3.08 2.39 13.01
N MET A 336 -3.98 3.34 12.80
CA MET A 336 -4.22 3.98 11.50
C MET A 336 -4.16 5.49 11.66
N SER A 337 -3.19 6.12 11.00
CA SER A 337 -3.07 7.56 10.89
C SER A 337 -3.62 8.01 9.54
N VAL A 338 -4.54 8.96 9.54
CA VAL A 338 -5.21 9.50 8.33
C VAL A 338 -4.60 10.85 8.02
N HIS A 339 -4.11 11.00 6.80
CA HIS A 339 -3.42 12.17 6.28
C HIS A 339 -3.90 12.55 4.89
N GLY A 340 -3.49 13.72 4.42
CA GLY A 340 -3.66 14.18 3.05
C GLY A 340 -2.38 14.81 2.53
N ASP A 341 -1.88 14.27 1.44
CA ASP A 341 -0.59 14.67 0.89
C ASP A 341 -0.52 16.10 0.33
N ALA A 342 0.70 16.63 0.31
CA ALA A 342 1.08 17.83 -0.47
C ALA A 342 2.20 17.52 -1.47
N LEU A 343 2.01 16.47 -2.25
CA LEU A 343 3.00 15.99 -3.22
C LEU A 343 3.00 16.81 -4.50
N HIS A 344 3.84 16.41 -5.46
CA HIS A 344 3.81 16.98 -6.79
C HIS A 344 2.38 16.93 -7.39
N SER A 345 1.92 18.02 -8.00
CA SER A 345 0.51 18.19 -8.42
C SER A 345 0.03 17.18 -9.48
N SER A 346 0.93 16.54 -10.20
CA SER A 346 0.60 15.48 -11.15
C SER A 346 0.19 14.16 -10.49
N LEU A 347 0.52 13.96 -9.20
CA LEU A 347 0.08 12.80 -8.42
C LEU A 347 -1.35 12.98 -7.95
N ARG A 348 -2.12 11.91 -7.96
CA ARG A 348 -3.53 11.91 -7.59
C ARG A 348 -3.91 10.64 -6.82
N GLY A 349 -4.85 10.80 -5.89
CA GLY A 349 -5.47 9.69 -5.18
C GLY A 349 -4.69 9.24 -3.95
N ALA A 350 -5.12 8.13 -3.38
CA ALA A 350 -4.59 7.63 -2.14
C ALA A 350 -3.29 6.82 -2.30
N MET A 351 -2.47 6.87 -1.26
CA MET A 351 -1.36 5.95 -1.03
C MET A 351 -1.22 5.63 0.46
N VAL A 352 -0.44 4.61 0.79
CA VAL A 352 -0.24 4.15 2.17
C VAL A 352 1.24 4.00 2.48
N TYR A 353 1.65 4.48 3.66
CA TYR A 353 2.93 4.15 4.26
C TYR A 353 2.76 3.03 5.28
N TYR A 354 3.70 2.08 5.26
CA TYR A 354 3.84 1.05 6.28
C TYR A 354 5.25 1.11 6.91
N PRO A 355 5.44 0.64 8.16
CA PRO A 355 6.73 0.73 8.84
C PRO A 355 7.72 -0.34 8.34
N ASP A 356 8.36 -0.12 7.19
CA ASP A 356 9.41 -1.00 6.69
C ASP A 356 10.53 -1.14 7.72
N SER A 357 10.85 -2.38 8.09
CA SER A 357 11.79 -2.70 9.17
C SER A 357 13.19 -2.12 8.96
N ARG A 358 13.61 -1.89 7.70
CA ARG A 358 14.89 -1.29 7.32
C ARG A 358 15.03 0.16 7.78
N PHE A 359 13.92 0.88 7.90
CA PHE A 359 13.90 2.32 8.23
C PHE A 359 13.37 2.60 9.63
N ARG A 360 13.00 1.56 10.39
CA ARG A 360 12.59 1.71 11.79
C ARG A 360 13.81 1.90 12.70
N LYS A 361 13.62 2.67 13.74
CA LYS A 361 14.64 2.84 14.78
C LYS A 361 14.41 1.85 15.93
N THR A 362 15.48 1.54 16.65
CA THR A 362 15.43 0.63 17.81
C THR A 362 15.15 1.35 19.13
N ARG A 363 15.23 2.68 19.15
CA ARG A 363 15.01 3.51 20.34
C ARG A 363 14.37 4.83 19.99
N PHE A 364 13.48 5.31 20.85
CA PHE A 364 12.92 6.66 20.82
C PHE A 364 13.30 7.37 22.12
N ARG A 365 14.19 8.34 22.02
CA ARG A 365 14.76 9.06 23.18
C ARG A 365 14.54 10.56 23.01
N ILE A 366 13.34 11.01 23.25
CA ILE A 366 13.00 12.43 23.28
C ILE A 366 12.81 12.84 24.74
N LYS A 367 13.50 13.89 25.16
CA LYS A 367 13.41 14.48 26.50
C LYS A 367 12.83 15.88 26.42
N GLY A 368 12.33 16.37 27.53
CA GLY A 368 11.83 17.74 27.68
C GLY A 368 10.63 17.81 28.61
N ARG A 369 10.54 18.89 29.37
CA ARG A 369 9.48 19.11 30.38
C ARG A 369 8.06 18.97 29.81
N VAL A 370 7.86 19.39 28.54
CA VAL A 370 6.56 19.30 27.87
C VAL A 370 6.09 17.85 27.71
N TYR A 371 6.99 16.88 27.53
CA TYR A 371 6.66 15.46 27.44
C TYR A 371 6.56 14.83 28.83
N GLN A 372 7.55 15.11 29.71
CA GLN A 372 7.66 14.54 31.06
C GLN A 372 6.42 14.81 31.94
N LYS A 373 5.75 15.94 31.72
CA LYS A 373 4.49 16.30 32.38
C LYS A 373 3.28 15.44 31.92
N ARG A 374 3.46 14.53 30.97
CA ARG A 374 2.34 13.71 30.43
C ARG A 374 2.46 12.27 30.96
N ARG A 375 1.32 11.70 31.37
CA ARG A 375 1.25 10.30 31.82
C ARG A 375 1.74 9.32 30.77
N GLU A 376 1.56 9.64 29.50
CA GLU A 376 1.90 8.83 28.33
C GLU A 376 3.39 8.84 28.01
N TYR A 377 4.18 9.69 28.64
CA TYR A 377 5.62 9.77 28.42
C TYR A 377 6.35 8.50 28.84
N ASP A 378 7.19 7.97 27.96
CA ASP A 378 8.09 6.85 28.25
C ASP A 378 9.47 7.12 27.65
N SER A 379 10.44 7.40 28.54
CA SER A 379 11.85 7.65 28.15
C SER A 379 12.58 6.38 27.68
N ARG A 380 12.01 5.19 27.89
CA ARG A 380 12.63 3.89 27.67
C ARG A 380 12.06 3.12 26.48
N LEU A 381 11.36 3.80 25.56
CA LEU A 381 10.79 3.14 24.38
C LEU A 381 11.89 2.47 23.54
N GLN A 382 11.82 1.14 23.47
CA GLN A 382 12.73 0.30 22.69
C GLN A 382 11.92 -0.65 21.78
N PHE A 383 12.53 -1.06 20.68
CA PHE A 383 11.88 -1.86 19.62
C PHE A 383 12.78 -3.03 19.24
N ALA A 384 12.26 -4.25 19.30
CA ALA A 384 12.98 -5.44 18.89
C ALA A 384 12.98 -5.60 17.35
N LYS A 385 14.11 -6.04 16.79
CA LYS A 385 14.24 -6.25 15.33
C LYS A 385 13.25 -7.28 14.79
N LYS A 386 12.99 -8.37 15.53
CA LYS A 386 12.03 -9.43 15.14
C LYS A 386 10.60 -8.88 15.06
N GLU A 387 10.19 -8.07 16.05
CA GLU A 387 8.88 -7.42 16.07
C GLU A 387 8.72 -6.43 14.91
N ASN A 388 9.79 -5.70 14.58
CA ASN A 388 9.80 -4.77 13.46
C ASN A 388 9.55 -5.45 12.11
N ARG A 389 10.10 -6.65 11.86
CA ARG A 389 9.84 -7.41 10.63
C ARG A 389 8.38 -7.85 10.55
N ARG A 390 7.86 -8.49 11.60
CA ARG A 390 6.45 -8.91 11.66
C ARG A 390 5.49 -7.73 11.48
N SER A 391 5.79 -6.59 12.11
CA SER A 391 5.00 -5.37 11.97
C SER A 391 5.01 -4.86 10.52
N ALA A 392 6.14 -4.92 9.82
CA ALA A 392 6.23 -4.52 8.42
C ALA A 392 5.31 -5.37 7.52
N GLU A 393 5.27 -6.68 7.73
CA GLU A 393 4.44 -7.63 6.96
C GLU A 393 2.94 -7.38 7.20
N LEU A 394 2.50 -7.33 8.46
CA LEU A 394 1.10 -7.08 8.82
C LEU A 394 0.62 -5.71 8.34
N SER A 395 1.45 -4.70 8.53
CA SER A 395 1.12 -3.33 8.13
C SER A 395 1.06 -3.16 6.61
N ARG A 396 1.96 -3.84 5.88
CA ARG A 396 1.91 -3.86 4.41
C ARG A 396 0.63 -4.51 3.91
N SER A 397 0.22 -5.66 4.48
CA SER A 397 -1.03 -6.34 4.16
C SER A 397 -2.25 -5.44 4.38
N LEU A 398 -2.32 -4.71 5.51
CA LEU A 398 -3.38 -3.72 5.74
C LEU A 398 -3.34 -2.59 4.71
N GLY A 399 -2.15 -2.09 4.37
CA GLY A 399 -1.98 -1.07 3.33
C GLY A 399 -2.49 -1.52 1.96
N GLU A 400 -2.22 -2.76 1.57
CA GLU A 400 -2.73 -3.36 0.33
C GLU A 400 -4.26 -3.49 0.36
N SER A 401 -4.84 -3.86 1.50
CA SER A 401 -6.29 -3.89 1.72
C SER A 401 -6.93 -2.50 1.61
N VAL A 402 -6.26 -1.44 2.08
CA VAL A 402 -6.71 -0.04 1.89
C VAL A 402 -6.78 0.30 0.41
N ILE A 403 -5.72 0.05 -0.35
CA ILE A 403 -5.67 0.38 -1.78
C ILE A 403 -6.70 -0.43 -2.57
N SER A 404 -6.88 -1.71 -2.25
CA SER A 404 -7.93 -2.56 -2.83
C SER A 404 -9.33 -1.98 -2.55
N SER A 405 -9.58 -1.57 -1.30
CA SER A 405 -10.85 -0.99 -0.89
C SER A 405 -11.12 0.35 -1.59
N PHE A 406 -10.13 1.24 -1.69
CA PHE A 406 -10.28 2.50 -2.43
C PHE A 406 -10.70 2.25 -3.88
N ARG A 407 -10.05 1.31 -4.58
CA ARG A 407 -10.44 0.93 -5.95
C ARG A 407 -11.86 0.37 -6.02
N LYS A 408 -12.23 -0.50 -5.07
CA LYS A 408 -13.59 -1.07 -4.98
C LYS A 408 -14.66 0.02 -4.82
N TYR A 409 -14.36 1.08 -4.05
CA TYR A 409 -15.26 2.22 -3.85
C TYR A 409 -15.17 3.29 -4.97
N GLY A 410 -14.44 3.03 -6.05
CA GLY A 410 -14.25 3.98 -7.15
C GLY A 410 -13.47 5.23 -6.77
N LEU A 411 -12.62 5.14 -5.75
CA LEU A 411 -11.74 6.22 -5.30
C LEU A 411 -10.38 6.12 -6.01
N PRO A 412 -9.79 7.26 -6.38
CA PRO A 412 -8.50 7.25 -7.05
C PRO A 412 -7.37 6.79 -6.12
N THR A 413 -6.40 6.09 -6.68
CA THR A 413 -5.14 5.71 -6.02
C THR A 413 -3.96 6.18 -6.86
N HIS A 414 -2.80 6.36 -6.23
CA HIS A 414 -1.60 6.74 -6.95
C HIS A 414 -1.30 5.81 -8.12
N HIS A 415 -0.74 6.36 -9.19
CA HIS A 415 -0.13 5.56 -10.24
C HIS A 415 1.22 5.01 -9.76
N GLY A 416 1.49 3.76 -10.05
CA GLY A 416 2.71 3.08 -9.64
C GLY A 416 2.64 2.54 -8.21
N ARG A 417 3.64 2.82 -7.37
CA ARG A 417 3.73 2.27 -6.01
C ARG A 417 2.74 2.97 -5.07
N THR A 418 1.69 2.27 -4.70
CA THR A 418 0.63 2.77 -3.81
C THR A 418 0.89 2.46 -2.34
N VAL A 419 1.63 1.39 -2.03
CA VAL A 419 2.01 1.00 -0.67
C VAL A 419 3.52 1.14 -0.54
N ARG A 420 3.97 2.00 0.37
CA ARG A 420 5.36 2.45 0.47
C ARG A 420 5.94 2.19 1.84
N GLY A 421 7.14 1.62 1.89
CA GLY A 421 7.91 1.45 3.12
C GLY A 421 8.79 2.64 3.49
N TYR A 422 8.85 3.65 2.64
CA TYR A 422 9.64 4.87 2.86
C TYR A 422 9.25 5.98 1.87
N PHE A 423 9.69 7.20 2.15
CA PHE A 423 9.73 8.33 1.23
C PHE A 423 11.13 8.96 1.22
N TYR A 424 11.46 9.73 0.21
CA TYR A 424 12.68 10.53 0.19
C TYR A 424 12.45 11.86 0.90
N ARG A 425 13.41 12.27 1.71
CA ARG A 425 13.47 13.60 2.32
C ARG A 425 14.92 14.05 2.33
N ARG A 426 15.24 15.14 1.65
CA ARG A 426 16.62 15.65 1.48
C ARG A 426 17.57 14.55 0.98
N GLY A 427 17.15 13.83 -0.07
CA GLY A 427 17.90 12.73 -0.67
C GLY A 427 18.03 11.45 0.15
N LYS A 428 17.48 11.39 1.38
CA LYS A 428 17.55 10.22 2.27
C LYS A 428 16.20 9.51 2.40
N LYS A 429 16.23 8.18 2.43
CA LYS A 429 15.04 7.36 2.72
C LYS A 429 14.61 7.53 4.17
N SER A 430 13.35 7.80 4.42
CA SER A 430 12.77 8.08 5.74
C SER A 430 11.37 7.49 5.88
N LEU A 431 10.89 7.42 7.12
CA LEU A 431 9.52 7.04 7.48
C LEU A 431 8.85 8.17 8.27
N PRO A 432 7.51 8.31 8.19
CA PRO A 432 6.76 9.13 9.14
C PRO A 432 7.08 8.71 10.59
N ALA A 433 7.25 9.69 11.48
CA ALA A 433 7.73 9.42 12.85
C ALA A 433 6.76 8.51 13.62
N VAL A 434 5.45 8.68 13.44
CA VAL A 434 4.42 7.84 14.08
C VAL A 434 4.52 6.36 13.69
N LEU A 435 4.99 6.06 12.47
CA LEU A 435 5.25 4.69 12.02
C LEU A 435 6.64 4.21 12.43
N ARG A 436 7.65 5.09 12.36
CA ARG A 436 9.04 4.78 12.71
C ARG A 436 9.19 4.29 14.14
N TYR A 437 8.32 4.79 15.03
CA TYR A 437 8.37 4.55 16.46
C TYR A 437 7.07 3.95 17.05
N SER A 438 6.20 3.35 16.24
CA SER A 438 5.03 2.64 16.75
C SER A 438 5.36 1.22 17.17
N LYS A 439 4.92 0.79 18.36
CA LYS A 439 4.97 -0.62 18.82
C LYS A 439 3.78 -1.44 18.35
N VAL A 440 2.73 -0.80 17.88
CA VAL A 440 1.53 -1.49 17.40
C VAL A 440 1.92 -2.37 16.21
N PRO A 441 1.62 -3.68 16.23
CA PRO A 441 2.06 -4.62 15.21
C PRO A 441 1.51 -4.28 13.82
N THR A 442 0.28 -3.82 13.73
CA THR A 442 -0.36 -3.41 12.48
C THR A 442 -0.54 -1.90 12.48
N SER A 443 0.35 -1.19 11.78
CA SER A 443 0.42 0.27 11.80
C SER A 443 0.55 0.81 10.38
N ILE A 444 -0.34 1.71 9.96
CA ILE A 444 -0.26 2.39 8.67
C ILE A 444 -0.52 3.89 8.80
N LEU A 445 0.00 4.64 7.85
CA LEU A 445 -0.39 6.02 7.59
C LEU A 445 -0.96 6.07 6.18
N VAL A 446 -2.19 6.55 6.06
CA VAL A 446 -2.92 6.63 4.80
C VAL A 446 -3.00 8.09 4.35
N GLU A 447 -2.43 8.36 3.20
CA GLU A 447 -2.64 9.60 2.48
C GLU A 447 -3.88 9.42 1.60
N VAL A 448 -5.00 10.00 1.99
CA VAL A 448 -6.29 9.74 1.32
C VAL A 448 -6.41 10.43 -0.04
N ALA A 449 -5.66 11.50 -0.26
CA ALA A 449 -5.65 12.30 -1.49
C ALA A 449 -4.45 13.26 -1.47
N ASN A 450 -4.14 13.87 -2.63
CA ASN A 450 -3.13 14.93 -2.74
C ASN A 450 -3.78 16.32 -2.83
N LEU A 451 -3.66 17.14 -1.79
CA LEU A 451 -4.26 18.46 -1.73
C LEU A 451 -3.75 19.42 -2.82
N LYS A 452 -2.52 19.24 -3.30
CA LYS A 452 -1.97 20.03 -4.43
C LYS A 452 -2.57 19.62 -5.78
N ASN A 453 -3.19 18.44 -5.89
CA ASN A 453 -3.91 18.04 -7.10
C ASN A 453 -5.32 18.64 -7.13
N LEU A 454 -5.66 19.38 -8.18
CA LEU A 454 -6.93 20.10 -8.27
C LEU A 454 -8.16 19.16 -8.25
N LYS A 455 -8.07 17.99 -8.89
CA LYS A 455 -9.18 17.03 -8.94
C LYS A 455 -9.42 16.39 -7.57
N ASP A 456 -8.36 16.06 -6.85
CA ASP A 456 -8.44 15.53 -5.49
C ASP A 456 -9.01 16.57 -4.53
N ARG A 457 -8.50 17.80 -4.58
CA ARG A 457 -9.00 18.91 -3.75
C ARG A 457 -10.50 19.16 -3.96
N ARG A 458 -10.96 19.23 -5.21
CA ARG A 458 -12.40 19.36 -5.52
C ARG A 458 -13.23 18.18 -5.00
N SER A 459 -12.66 16.99 -4.98
CA SER A 459 -13.32 15.78 -4.46
C SER A 459 -13.42 15.80 -2.95
N LEU A 460 -12.39 16.27 -2.24
CA LEU A 460 -12.36 16.38 -0.78
C LEU A 460 -13.40 17.36 -0.23
N LEU A 461 -13.73 18.41 -0.97
CA LEU A 461 -14.80 19.36 -0.59
C LEU A 461 -16.19 18.70 -0.53
N LYS A 462 -16.39 17.59 -1.25
CA LYS A 462 -17.67 16.88 -1.29
C LYS A 462 -17.79 15.92 -0.08
N SER A 463 -18.77 16.16 0.79
CA SER A 463 -19.07 15.30 1.96
C SER A 463 -19.24 13.82 1.56
N ARG A 464 -19.91 13.55 0.42
CA ARG A 464 -20.09 12.19 -0.11
C ARG A 464 -18.75 11.50 -0.41
N THR A 465 -17.76 12.24 -0.89
CA THR A 465 -16.42 11.66 -1.16
C THR A 465 -15.71 11.31 0.14
N ARG A 466 -15.74 12.18 1.14
CA ARG A 466 -15.15 11.91 2.46
C ARG A 466 -15.85 10.74 3.14
N GLN A 467 -17.18 10.61 2.98
CA GLN A 467 -17.92 9.44 3.46
C GLN A 467 -17.46 8.16 2.79
N LYS A 468 -17.33 8.13 1.46
CA LYS A 468 -16.80 6.97 0.72
C LYS A 468 -15.37 6.61 1.13
N MET A 469 -14.53 7.61 1.40
CA MET A 469 -13.17 7.36 1.90
C MET A 469 -13.19 6.67 3.26
N ALA A 470 -14.02 7.15 4.20
CA ALA A 470 -14.19 6.53 5.50
C ALA A 470 -14.73 5.08 5.40
N GLU A 471 -15.70 4.86 4.52
CA GLU A 471 -16.25 3.52 4.25
C GLU A 471 -15.20 2.57 3.69
N ALA A 472 -14.37 3.03 2.74
CA ALA A 472 -13.28 2.26 2.16
C ALA A 472 -12.22 1.90 3.21
N LEU A 473 -11.86 2.85 4.09
CA LEU A 473 -10.90 2.64 5.18
C LEU A 473 -11.44 1.61 6.20
N VAL A 474 -12.70 1.73 6.60
CA VAL A 474 -13.33 0.76 7.52
C VAL A 474 -13.50 -0.61 6.87
N HIS A 475 -13.85 -0.67 5.58
CA HIS A 475 -13.92 -1.92 4.82
C HIS A 475 -12.56 -2.62 4.76
N SER A 476 -11.47 -1.87 4.59
CA SER A 476 -10.11 -2.43 4.51
C SER A 476 -9.67 -3.13 5.79
N ILE A 477 -10.08 -2.64 6.95
CA ILE A 477 -9.82 -3.29 8.24
C ILE A 477 -10.50 -4.66 8.27
N GLY A 478 -11.78 -4.73 7.91
CA GLY A 478 -12.51 -5.99 7.83
C GLY A 478 -11.86 -6.98 6.86
N GLN A 479 -11.48 -6.51 5.68
CA GLN A 479 -10.79 -7.31 4.67
C GLN A 479 -9.43 -7.84 5.18
N HIS A 480 -8.65 -6.99 5.85
CA HIS A 480 -7.37 -7.39 6.43
C HIS A 480 -7.51 -8.53 7.44
N TYR A 481 -8.50 -8.47 8.34
CA TYR A 481 -8.73 -9.54 9.31
C TYR A 481 -9.24 -10.82 8.66
N GLN A 482 -10.11 -10.74 7.66
CA GLN A 482 -10.56 -11.91 6.90
C GLN A 482 -9.41 -12.61 6.16
N GLN A 483 -8.47 -11.86 5.61
CA GLN A 483 -7.31 -12.39 4.90
C GLN A 483 -6.24 -12.98 5.83
N ASN A 484 -6.16 -12.49 7.06
CA ASN A 484 -5.15 -12.87 8.04
C ASN A 484 -5.71 -13.72 9.21
N GLU A 485 -6.91 -14.27 9.07
CA GLU A 485 -7.57 -15.10 10.11
C GLU A 485 -6.64 -16.22 10.63
N ALA A 486 -5.85 -16.82 9.73
CA ALA A 486 -4.85 -17.83 10.08
C ALA A 486 -3.61 -17.28 10.83
N LEU A 487 -3.26 -16.00 10.64
CA LEU A 487 -2.17 -15.34 11.37
C LEU A 487 -2.61 -14.89 12.77
N ILE A 488 -3.90 -14.61 12.93
CA ILE A 488 -4.53 -14.11 14.16
C ILE A 488 -4.93 -15.27 15.08
N ALA A 489 -5.28 -16.43 14.50
CA ALA A 489 -5.67 -17.64 15.24
C ALA A 489 -4.48 -18.44 15.80
N ARG A 490 -3.24 -18.11 15.49
CA ARG A 490 -2.06 -18.73 16.10
C ARG A 490 -1.79 -18.12 17.47
N ARG A 491 -2.38 -18.71 18.49
CA ARG A 491 -1.99 -18.60 19.90
C ARG A 491 -0.74 -19.39 20.20
#